data_9167aed1ac4c16e5facea3066e88a687
#
_entry.id   9167aed1ac4c16e5facea3066e88a687
#
_cell.length_a   1.000
_cell.length_b   1.000
_cell.length_c   1.000
_cell.angle_alpha   90.00
_cell.angle_beta   90.00
_cell.angle_gamma   90.00
#
_symmetry.space_group_name_H-M   'P 1'
#
loop_
_entity.id
_entity.type
_entity.pdbx_description
1 polymer ?
#
loop_
_entity_poly.entity_id
_entity_poly.type
_entity_poly.pdbx_seq_one_letter_code
_entity_poly.pdbx_strand_id
1 'polypeptide(L)'
;PLHALAMFKMPREGLDKPLETIEELKKKGNPLVFVGDVVGTGSSRKSATNSVLWHMGDEIPCIPNKKEGGFCFGSKIAPIFFNTLEDSGAFPIELDVSNMEMGQEIILEPHNGKVLDANTNEVVSTFELKTEVLLDEVRANGRIPLIIGRQLTDKTREALDLEPTTIFRRPDSQDESDKGYTLAQ
;
A
#
# COMPACT_ATOMS: atom_id res chain seq x y z
N PRO A 1 17.15 3.68 8.69
CA PRO A 1 15.72 3.35 8.66
C PRO A 1 15.34 2.31 9.72
N LEU A 2 16.15 1.25 9.90
CA LEU A 2 15.86 0.11 10.78
C LEU A 2 15.61 0.48 12.25
N HIS A 3 16.18 1.57 12.72
CA HIS A 3 16.10 2.00 14.11
C HIS A 3 15.27 3.28 14.30
N ALA A 4 14.58 3.75 13.26
CA ALA A 4 13.83 5.01 13.34
C ALA A 4 12.79 5.01 14.48
N LEU A 5 12.07 3.89 14.65
CA LEU A 5 11.08 3.73 15.72
C LEU A 5 11.72 3.57 17.11
N ALA A 6 12.95 3.07 17.19
CA ALA A 6 13.67 2.86 18.44
C ALA A 6 14.33 4.13 19.02
N MET A 7 14.38 5.22 18.24
CA MET A 7 15.01 6.48 18.68
C MET A 7 14.12 7.34 19.58
N PHE A 8 12.82 7.07 19.65
CA PHE A 8 11.91 7.82 20.51
C PHE A 8 11.97 7.28 21.94
N LYS A 9 12.53 8.07 22.86
CA LYS A 9 12.62 7.75 24.29
C LYS A 9 11.35 8.07 25.09
N MET A 10 10.29 8.55 24.47
CA MET A 10 9.05 8.86 25.16
C MET A 10 8.18 7.61 25.28
N PRO A 11 7.70 7.28 26.49
CA PRO A 11 6.74 6.19 26.67
C PRO A 11 5.44 6.57 25.95
N ARG A 12 5.17 5.95 24.84
CA ARG A 12 3.89 5.94 24.16
C ARG A 12 3.44 4.49 24.09
N GLU A 13 2.16 4.28 24.29
CA GLU A 13 1.57 2.95 24.19
C GLU A 13 2.00 2.28 22.87
N GLY A 14 2.52 1.07 22.95
CA GLY A 14 3.03 0.31 21.81
C GLY A 14 4.46 0.62 21.35
N LEU A 15 5.21 1.53 22.01
CA LEU A 15 6.55 1.94 21.57
C LEU A 15 7.71 1.46 22.44
N ASP A 16 7.48 0.75 23.54
CA ASP A 16 8.57 0.35 24.44
C ASP A 16 9.57 -0.59 23.77
N LYS A 17 9.13 -1.42 22.82
CA LYS A 17 9.97 -2.36 22.09
C LYS A 17 9.44 -2.62 20.67
N PRO A 18 9.40 -1.61 19.81
CA PRO A 18 8.70 -1.73 18.54
C PRO A 18 9.27 -2.83 17.62
N LEU A 19 10.57 -3.07 17.64
CA LEU A 19 11.18 -4.12 16.82
C LEU A 19 10.86 -5.52 17.35
N GLU A 20 10.87 -5.71 18.67
CA GLU A 20 10.49 -6.99 19.29
C GLU A 20 9.01 -7.29 19.00
N THR A 21 8.13 -6.29 19.15
CA THR A 21 6.70 -6.40 18.84
C THR A 21 6.47 -6.79 17.37
N ILE A 22 7.17 -6.16 16.44
CA ILE A 22 7.08 -6.51 15.00
C ILE A 22 7.48 -7.97 14.77
N GLU A 23 8.58 -8.42 15.38
CA GLU A 23 9.03 -9.80 15.24
C GLU A 23 8.06 -10.81 15.89
N GLU A 24 7.44 -10.46 16.99
CA GLU A 24 6.39 -11.28 17.62
C GLU A 24 5.15 -11.39 16.74
N LEU A 25 4.71 -10.28 16.16
CA LEU A 25 3.56 -10.26 15.24
C LEU A 25 3.83 -11.09 13.97
N LYS A 26 5.04 -11.00 13.41
CA LYS A 26 5.44 -11.82 12.26
C LYS A 26 5.37 -13.32 12.52
N LYS A 27 5.62 -13.77 13.76
CA LYS A 27 5.51 -15.18 14.15
C LYS A 27 4.10 -15.75 14.01
N LYS A 28 3.07 -14.90 13.98
CA LYS A 28 1.68 -15.31 13.71
C LYS A 28 1.48 -15.83 12.29
N GLY A 29 2.38 -15.49 11.35
CA GLY A 29 2.35 -15.98 9.96
C GLY A 29 1.45 -15.18 9.02
N ASN A 30 0.81 -14.13 9.50
CA ASN A 30 0.00 -13.23 8.68
C ASN A 30 0.81 -12.02 8.20
N PRO A 31 0.49 -11.43 7.03
CA PRO A 31 1.04 -10.14 6.62
C PRO A 31 0.77 -9.06 7.66
N LEU A 32 1.73 -8.17 7.86
CA LEU A 32 1.58 -7.08 8.81
C LEU A 32 0.95 -5.85 8.17
N VAL A 33 0.13 -5.15 8.95
CA VAL A 33 -0.44 -3.87 8.58
C VAL A 33 0.16 -2.79 9.48
N PHE A 34 0.70 -1.72 8.87
CA PHE A 34 1.06 -0.51 9.60
C PHE A 34 -0.18 0.36 9.75
N VAL A 35 -0.55 0.69 10.98
CA VAL A 35 -1.75 1.47 11.28
C VAL A 35 -1.38 2.76 12.01
N GLY A 36 -1.95 3.87 11.59
CA GLY A 36 -1.78 5.16 12.26
C GLY A 36 -2.92 6.11 11.96
N ASP A 37 -3.27 6.99 12.89
CA ASP A 37 -4.34 7.96 12.66
C ASP A 37 -3.96 8.92 11.52
N VAL A 38 -2.88 9.68 11.66
CA VAL A 38 -2.36 10.54 10.60
C VAL A 38 -0.96 10.10 10.20
N VAL A 39 -0.82 9.57 8.99
CA VAL A 39 0.39 8.92 8.51
C VAL A 39 1.14 9.81 7.51
N GLY A 40 2.47 9.85 7.65
CA GLY A 40 3.36 10.43 6.63
C GLY A 40 3.46 11.95 6.65
N THR A 41 3.15 12.64 7.74
CA THR A 41 3.19 14.11 7.87
C THR A 41 4.58 14.71 8.07
N GLY A 42 5.59 13.88 8.36
CA GLY A 42 6.97 14.34 8.56
C GLY A 42 7.65 14.84 7.29
N SER A 43 8.80 15.49 7.43
CA SER A 43 9.57 16.05 6.31
C SER A 43 10.15 14.97 5.39
N SER A 44 10.69 13.89 5.94
CA SER A 44 11.36 12.80 5.21
C SER A 44 10.40 11.66 4.84
N ARG A 45 9.34 11.97 4.15
CA ARG A 45 8.23 11.03 3.85
C ARG A 45 8.68 9.79 3.09
N LYS A 46 9.54 9.91 2.08
CA LYS A 46 10.08 8.76 1.33
C LYS A 46 10.92 7.83 2.21
N SER A 47 11.76 8.39 3.09
CA SER A 47 12.54 7.59 4.04
C SER A 47 11.65 6.88 5.06
N ALA A 48 10.58 7.55 5.52
CA ALA A 48 9.60 6.95 6.41
C ALA A 48 8.86 5.80 5.73
N THR A 49 8.43 5.97 4.47
CA THR A 49 7.82 4.89 3.67
C THR A 49 8.77 3.69 3.57
N ASN A 50 10.04 3.92 3.23
CA ASN A 50 11.03 2.85 3.16
C ASN A 50 11.20 2.11 4.49
N SER A 51 11.09 2.82 5.62
CA SER A 51 11.14 2.19 6.94
C SER A 51 9.91 1.30 7.21
N VAL A 52 8.73 1.76 6.83
CA VAL A 52 7.50 0.95 6.93
C VAL A 52 7.61 -0.28 6.05
N LEU A 53 7.97 -0.12 4.78
CA LEU A 53 8.12 -1.22 3.82
C LEU A 53 9.17 -2.24 4.27
N TRP A 54 10.26 -1.80 4.90
CA TRP A 54 11.28 -2.70 5.41
C TRP A 54 10.72 -3.72 6.41
N HIS A 55 9.75 -3.34 7.19
CA HIS A 55 9.13 -4.20 8.20
C HIS A 55 7.87 -4.90 7.73
N MET A 56 7.09 -4.28 6.84
CA MET A 56 5.77 -4.77 6.40
C MET A 56 5.79 -5.43 5.02
N GLY A 57 6.79 -5.11 4.19
CA GLY A 57 6.89 -5.61 2.82
C GLY A 57 7.63 -6.94 2.71
N ASP A 58 7.50 -7.55 1.54
CA ASP A 58 8.09 -8.82 1.19
C ASP A 58 9.47 -8.68 0.54
N GLU A 59 10.25 -9.75 0.58
CA GLU A 59 11.54 -9.84 -0.10
C GLU A 59 11.34 -9.89 -1.62
N ILE A 60 12.12 -9.08 -2.35
CA ILE A 60 12.16 -9.17 -3.81
C ILE A 60 13.23 -10.18 -4.20
N PRO A 61 12.89 -11.25 -4.95
CA PRO A 61 13.87 -12.26 -5.37
C PRO A 61 15.06 -11.63 -6.09
N CYS A 62 16.26 -11.99 -5.66
CA CYS A 62 17.53 -11.52 -6.21
C CYS A 62 17.83 -10.02 -6.03
N ILE A 63 17.01 -9.27 -5.29
CA ILE A 63 17.25 -7.85 -5.00
C ILE A 63 17.39 -7.66 -3.49
N PRO A 64 18.59 -7.67 -2.94
CA PRO A 64 18.80 -7.43 -1.53
C PRO A 64 18.51 -5.95 -1.18
N ASN A 65 18.18 -5.71 0.07
CA ASN A 65 18.00 -4.37 0.62
C ASN A 65 16.83 -3.56 0.03
N LYS A 66 15.87 -4.23 -0.62
CA LYS A 66 14.63 -3.62 -1.06
C LYS A 66 13.45 -4.54 -0.71
N LYS A 67 12.35 -3.96 -0.38
CA LYS A 67 11.08 -4.65 -0.11
C LYS A 67 10.00 -4.10 -1.02
N GLU A 68 8.98 -4.91 -1.27
CA GLU A 68 7.80 -4.52 -2.02
C GLU A 68 6.53 -4.97 -1.29
N GLY A 69 5.37 -4.46 -1.67
CA GLY A 69 4.10 -4.82 -1.06
C GLY A 69 3.92 -4.23 0.34
N GLY A 70 3.12 -4.89 1.15
CA GLY A 70 2.76 -4.47 2.50
C GLY A 70 1.50 -3.63 2.57
N PHE A 71 0.98 -3.43 3.78
CA PHE A 71 -0.29 -2.75 4.02
C PHE A 71 -0.09 -1.55 4.95
N CYS A 72 -0.75 -0.44 4.63
CA CYS A 72 -0.73 0.76 5.46
C CYS A 72 -2.13 1.36 5.56
N PHE A 73 -2.67 1.42 6.78
CA PHE A 73 -3.96 2.02 7.06
C PHE A 73 -3.80 3.33 7.81
N GLY A 74 -4.63 4.31 7.49
CA GLY A 74 -4.65 5.57 8.21
C GLY A 74 -5.99 6.27 8.09
N SER A 75 -6.40 7.01 9.13
CA SER A 75 -7.55 7.91 8.99
C SER A 75 -7.21 8.98 7.94
N LYS A 76 -5.95 9.36 7.87
CA LYS A 76 -5.41 10.22 6.81
C LYS A 76 -3.97 9.85 6.47
N ILE A 77 -3.67 9.74 5.18
CA ILE A 77 -2.31 9.44 4.70
C ILE A 77 -1.82 10.61 3.84
N ALA A 78 -0.67 11.19 4.20
CA ALA A 78 -0.11 12.32 3.43
C ALA A 78 0.15 11.91 1.97
N PRO A 79 -0.19 12.73 0.97
CA PRO A 79 -0.17 12.35 -0.44
C PRO A 79 1.17 11.78 -0.93
N ILE A 80 2.30 12.39 -0.54
CA ILE A 80 3.64 11.90 -0.93
C ILE A 80 3.92 10.51 -0.32
N PHE A 81 3.46 10.27 0.91
CA PHE A 81 3.63 8.97 1.57
C PHE A 81 2.75 7.92 0.88
N PHE A 82 1.50 8.26 0.60
CA PHE A 82 0.53 7.43 -0.11
C PHE A 82 1.09 7.01 -1.48
N ASN A 83 1.47 7.97 -2.33
CA ASN A 83 1.99 7.71 -3.66
C ASN A 83 3.29 6.87 -3.64
N THR A 84 4.16 7.07 -2.63
CA THR A 84 5.39 6.27 -2.51
C THR A 84 5.09 4.82 -2.13
N LEU A 85 4.03 4.57 -1.36
CA LEU A 85 3.53 3.22 -1.08
C LEU A 85 3.00 2.56 -2.37
N GLU A 86 2.16 3.26 -3.13
CA GLU A 86 1.64 2.76 -4.43
C GLU A 86 2.78 2.39 -5.38
N ASP A 87 3.78 3.29 -5.53
CA ASP A 87 4.94 3.07 -6.39
C ASP A 87 5.72 1.79 -6.04
N SER A 88 5.68 1.37 -4.79
CA SER A 88 6.33 0.15 -4.28
C SER A 88 5.43 -1.08 -4.24
N GLY A 89 4.20 -0.98 -4.74
CA GLY A 89 3.22 -2.07 -4.72
C GLY A 89 2.62 -2.35 -3.36
N ALA A 90 2.81 -1.47 -2.38
CA ALA A 90 2.11 -1.54 -1.12
C ALA A 90 0.65 -1.08 -1.26
N PHE A 91 -0.18 -1.46 -0.31
CA PHE A 91 -1.60 -1.14 -0.31
C PHE A 91 -1.95 -0.11 0.77
N PRO A 92 -1.86 1.20 0.46
CA PRO A 92 -2.32 2.25 1.35
C PRO A 92 -3.85 2.38 1.28
N ILE A 93 -4.50 2.42 2.45
CA ILE A 93 -5.96 2.60 2.56
C ILE A 93 -6.26 3.69 3.59
N GLU A 94 -7.06 4.67 3.20
CA GLU A 94 -7.64 5.64 4.13
C GLU A 94 -8.98 5.11 4.66
N LEU A 95 -9.06 4.92 5.97
CA LEU A 95 -10.23 4.43 6.68
C LEU A 95 -10.19 4.86 8.15
N ASP A 96 -11.30 4.76 8.86
CA ASP A 96 -11.32 4.99 10.29
C ASP A 96 -10.58 3.86 11.03
N VAL A 97 -9.50 4.23 11.72
CA VAL A 97 -8.65 3.30 12.48
C VAL A 97 -8.94 3.31 13.98
N SER A 98 -9.91 4.09 14.44
CA SER A 98 -10.19 4.31 15.87
C SER A 98 -10.56 3.03 16.64
N ASN A 99 -11.11 2.03 15.95
CA ASN A 99 -11.53 0.76 16.52
C ASN A 99 -10.50 -0.38 16.29
N MET A 100 -9.29 -0.05 15.84
CA MET A 100 -8.25 -1.06 15.57
C MET A 100 -7.28 -1.16 16.75
N GLU A 101 -6.96 -2.39 17.12
CA GLU A 101 -6.07 -2.68 18.25
C GLU A 101 -4.74 -3.31 17.79
N MET A 102 -3.68 -3.09 18.60
CA MET A 102 -2.38 -3.69 18.34
C MET A 102 -2.44 -5.22 18.38
N GLY A 103 -2.02 -5.85 17.31
CA GLY A 103 -1.98 -7.32 17.18
C GLY A 103 -3.34 -7.96 16.90
N GLN A 104 -4.38 -7.17 16.64
CA GLN A 104 -5.66 -7.65 16.15
C GLN A 104 -5.48 -8.33 14.78
N GLU A 105 -6.14 -9.45 14.59
CA GLU A 105 -6.19 -10.14 13.29
C GLU A 105 -7.42 -9.67 12.52
N ILE A 106 -7.22 -9.28 11.28
CA ILE A 106 -8.26 -8.72 10.42
C ILE A 106 -8.34 -9.43 9.08
N ILE A 107 -9.51 -9.38 8.47
CA ILE A 107 -9.76 -9.80 7.10
C ILE A 107 -10.01 -8.54 6.27
N LEU A 108 -9.20 -8.34 5.23
CA LEU A 108 -9.36 -7.24 4.29
C LEU A 108 -10.09 -7.71 3.05
N GLU A 109 -11.22 -7.08 2.74
CA GLU A 109 -12.01 -7.31 1.54
C GLU A 109 -11.91 -6.09 0.58
N PRO A 110 -10.88 -6.03 -0.28
CA PRO A 110 -10.61 -4.83 -1.08
C PRO A 110 -11.72 -4.45 -2.04
N HIS A 111 -12.39 -5.44 -2.63
CA HIS A 111 -13.48 -5.22 -3.59
C HIS A 111 -14.79 -4.78 -2.92
N ASN A 112 -14.98 -5.15 -1.65
CA ASN A 112 -16.15 -4.78 -0.87
C ASN A 112 -15.93 -3.53 -0.02
N GLY A 113 -14.69 -3.02 0.02
CA GLY A 113 -14.32 -1.86 0.83
C GLY A 113 -14.51 -2.09 2.33
N LYS A 114 -14.21 -3.29 2.83
CA LYS A 114 -14.44 -3.67 4.24
C LYS A 114 -13.20 -4.24 4.90
N VAL A 115 -13.09 -3.94 6.18
CA VAL A 115 -12.16 -4.59 7.10
C VAL A 115 -12.99 -5.26 8.19
N LEU A 116 -12.79 -6.57 8.36
CA LEU A 116 -13.52 -7.38 9.34
C LEU A 116 -12.54 -7.84 10.42
N ASP A 117 -13.03 -8.05 11.64
CA ASP A 117 -12.31 -8.80 12.66
C ASP A 117 -12.27 -10.28 12.29
N ALA A 118 -11.08 -10.89 12.32
CA ALA A 118 -10.93 -12.29 11.90
C ALA A 118 -11.59 -13.30 12.83
N ASN A 119 -11.84 -12.94 14.09
CA ASN A 119 -12.44 -13.83 15.08
C ASN A 119 -13.96 -13.75 15.09
N THR A 120 -14.51 -12.53 14.97
CA THR A 120 -15.96 -12.27 15.09
C THR A 120 -16.65 -12.13 13.74
N ASN A 121 -15.91 -11.88 12.66
CA ASN A 121 -16.40 -11.47 11.34
C ASN A 121 -17.27 -10.18 11.37
N GLU A 122 -17.16 -9.39 12.42
CA GLU A 122 -17.82 -8.09 12.49
C GLU A 122 -17.02 -7.05 11.69
N VAL A 123 -17.73 -6.08 11.10
CA VAL A 123 -17.11 -4.98 10.36
C VAL A 123 -16.44 -4.03 11.34
N VAL A 124 -15.13 -3.95 11.28
CA VAL A 124 -14.29 -3.00 12.06
C VAL A 124 -14.30 -1.63 11.42
N SER A 125 -14.15 -1.58 10.10
CA SER A 125 -14.13 -0.33 9.34
C SER A 125 -14.52 -0.56 7.88
N THR A 126 -14.90 0.51 7.19
CA THR A 126 -15.18 0.51 5.75
C THR A 126 -14.34 1.58 5.06
N PHE A 127 -14.08 1.38 3.77
CA PHE A 127 -13.29 2.31 2.98
C PHE A 127 -13.72 2.33 1.52
N GLU A 128 -13.34 3.40 0.84
CA GLU A 128 -13.42 3.49 -0.61
C GLU A 128 -12.00 3.62 -1.17
N LEU A 129 -11.71 2.91 -2.25
CA LEU A 129 -10.42 3.05 -2.92
C LEU A 129 -10.36 4.40 -3.63
N LYS A 130 -9.27 5.13 -3.45
CA LYS A 130 -9.04 6.41 -4.16
C LYS A 130 -9.09 6.25 -5.67
N THR A 131 -8.66 5.12 -6.15
CA THR A 131 -8.67 4.73 -7.55
C THR A 131 -8.76 3.22 -7.68
N GLU A 132 -9.53 2.75 -8.65
CA GLU A 132 -9.61 1.32 -8.94
C GLU A 132 -8.31 0.74 -9.49
N VAL A 133 -7.45 1.60 -10.06
CA VAL A 133 -6.14 1.20 -10.58
C VAL A 133 -5.20 0.73 -9.47
N LEU A 134 -5.41 1.18 -8.22
CA LEU A 134 -4.61 0.79 -7.07
C LEU A 134 -4.50 -0.74 -6.91
N LEU A 135 -5.59 -1.48 -7.17
CA LEU A 135 -5.56 -2.95 -7.10
C LEU A 135 -4.66 -3.57 -8.16
N ASP A 136 -4.61 -2.98 -9.34
CA ASP A 136 -3.71 -3.43 -10.41
C ASP A 136 -2.26 -3.10 -10.08
N GLU A 137 -1.99 -1.95 -9.46
CA GLU A 137 -0.66 -1.55 -8.98
C GLU A 137 -0.15 -2.52 -7.91
N VAL A 138 -0.98 -2.87 -6.93
CA VAL A 138 -0.65 -3.87 -5.91
C VAL A 138 -0.35 -5.23 -6.53
N ARG A 139 -1.18 -5.70 -7.46
CA ARG A 139 -0.97 -6.98 -8.17
C ARG A 139 0.31 -7.01 -9.00
N ALA A 140 0.69 -5.88 -9.57
CA ALA A 140 1.88 -5.74 -10.39
C ALA A 140 3.15 -5.44 -9.58
N ASN A 141 3.06 -5.33 -8.25
CA ASN A 141 4.14 -4.92 -7.36
C ASN A 141 4.66 -3.50 -7.66
N GLY A 142 3.74 -2.60 -7.99
CA GLY A 142 3.98 -1.18 -8.16
C GLY A 142 3.57 -0.60 -9.51
N ARG A 143 3.57 0.71 -9.57
CA ARG A 143 3.12 1.48 -10.73
C ARG A 143 3.98 1.24 -11.97
N ILE A 144 5.28 1.24 -11.83
CA ILE A 144 6.20 1.05 -12.98
C ILE A 144 6.07 -0.33 -13.59
N PRO A 145 6.10 -1.45 -12.83
CA PRO A 145 5.82 -2.77 -13.37
C PRO A 145 4.45 -2.87 -14.06
N LEU A 146 3.41 -2.21 -13.54
CA LEU A 146 2.10 -2.18 -14.16
C LEU A 146 2.13 -1.50 -15.53
N ILE A 147 2.77 -0.32 -15.64
CA ILE A 147 2.88 0.42 -16.91
C ILE A 147 3.63 -0.42 -17.95
N ILE A 148 4.76 -1.01 -17.57
CA ILE A 148 5.56 -1.87 -18.46
C ILE A 148 4.75 -3.09 -18.89
N GLY A 149 4.10 -3.77 -17.96
CA GLY A 149 3.28 -4.95 -18.23
C GLY A 149 2.12 -4.66 -19.18
N ARG A 150 1.41 -3.54 -18.99
CA ARG A 150 0.36 -3.07 -19.90
C ARG A 150 0.89 -2.87 -21.31
N GLN A 151 1.98 -2.11 -21.45
CA GLN A 151 2.56 -1.81 -22.77
C GLN A 151 3.05 -3.06 -23.49
N LEU A 152 3.70 -3.98 -22.80
CA LEU A 152 4.15 -5.25 -23.36
C LEU A 152 2.96 -6.12 -23.79
N THR A 153 1.92 -6.17 -22.99
CA THR A 153 0.70 -6.90 -23.32
C THR A 153 0.03 -6.32 -24.54
N ASP A 154 -0.15 -5.00 -24.62
CA ASP A 154 -0.78 -4.34 -25.76
C ASP A 154 0.02 -4.58 -27.06
N LYS A 155 1.33 -4.36 -27.04
CA LYS A 155 2.18 -4.62 -28.21
C LYS A 155 2.19 -6.08 -28.66
N THR A 156 2.18 -7.01 -27.71
CA THR A 156 2.12 -8.44 -28.03
C THR A 156 0.79 -8.82 -28.68
N ARG A 157 -0.32 -8.29 -28.15
CA ARG A 157 -1.65 -8.54 -28.71
C ARG A 157 -1.80 -7.94 -30.11
N GLU A 158 -1.31 -6.72 -30.32
CA GLU A 158 -1.26 -6.08 -31.63
C GLU A 158 -0.46 -6.91 -32.65
N ALA A 159 0.73 -7.38 -32.26
CA ALA A 159 1.58 -8.21 -33.12
C ALA A 159 0.99 -9.58 -33.47
N LEU A 160 0.02 -10.05 -32.69
CA LEU A 160 -0.70 -11.32 -32.88
C LEU A 160 -2.11 -11.14 -33.46
N ASP A 161 -2.47 -9.93 -33.90
CA ASP A 161 -3.82 -9.57 -34.38
C ASP A 161 -4.94 -9.95 -33.39
N LEU A 162 -4.67 -9.80 -32.08
CA LEU A 162 -5.63 -10.07 -31.00
C LEU A 162 -6.30 -8.77 -30.55
N GLU A 163 -7.57 -8.88 -30.15
CA GLU A 163 -8.31 -7.76 -29.58
C GLU A 163 -7.61 -7.18 -28.32
N PRO A 164 -7.71 -5.87 -28.06
CA PRO A 164 -7.20 -5.24 -26.86
C PRO A 164 -7.67 -5.94 -25.58
N THR A 165 -6.83 -6.00 -24.56
CA THR A 165 -7.21 -6.60 -23.28
C THR A 165 -7.95 -5.62 -22.38
N THR A 166 -8.94 -6.11 -21.65
CA THR A 166 -9.67 -5.38 -20.60
C THR A 166 -9.28 -5.83 -19.19
N ILE A 167 -8.24 -6.68 -19.08
CA ILE A 167 -7.79 -7.23 -17.78
C ILE A 167 -7.28 -6.13 -16.85
N PHE A 168 -6.58 -5.14 -17.42
CA PHE A 168 -6.06 -4.01 -16.67
C PHE A 168 -7.02 -2.83 -16.75
N ARG A 169 -7.33 -2.24 -15.61
CA ARG A 169 -8.07 -0.99 -15.54
C ARG A 169 -7.20 0.14 -16.08
N ARG A 170 -7.80 1.00 -16.87
CA ARG A 170 -7.15 2.20 -17.38
C ARG A 170 -7.83 3.40 -16.73
N PRO A 171 -7.07 4.41 -16.29
CA PRO A 171 -7.70 5.66 -15.91
C PRO A 171 -8.49 6.21 -17.09
N ASP A 172 -9.64 6.80 -16.81
CA ASP A 172 -10.42 7.48 -17.85
C ASP A 172 -9.50 8.48 -18.57
N SER A 173 -9.54 8.45 -19.90
CA SER A 173 -8.87 9.48 -20.71
C SER A 173 -9.47 10.82 -20.28
N GLN A 174 -8.71 11.60 -19.52
CA GLN A 174 -9.12 12.98 -19.29
C GLN A 174 -9.12 13.66 -20.65
N ASP A 175 -10.26 14.15 -21.07
CA ASP A 175 -10.38 15.03 -22.23
C ASP A 175 -9.26 16.05 -22.14
N GLU A 176 -8.57 16.28 -23.26
CA GLU A 176 -7.53 17.30 -23.37
C GLU A 176 -8.06 18.58 -22.74
N SER A 177 -7.56 18.92 -21.55
CA SER A 177 -7.96 20.17 -20.94
C SER A 177 -7.54 21.28 -21.88
N ASP A 178 -8.42 22.22 -22.22
CA ASP A 178 -8.15 23.43 -23.02
C ASP A 178 -6.94 24.25 -22.53
N LYS A 179 -6.29 23.83 -21.46
CA LYS A 179 -5.12 24.45 -20.83
C LYS A 179 -3.77 23.84 -21.22
N GLY A 180 -3.71 22.88 -22.12
CA GLY A 180 -2.46 22.33 -22.63
C GLY A 180 -1.58 21.57 -21.62
N TYR A 181 -2.14 21.12 -20.49
CA TYR A 181 -1.45 20.25 -19.55
C TYR A 181 -1.83 18.81 -19.82
N THR A 182 -0.90 18.01 -20.31
CA THR A 182 -0.99 16.55 -20.25
C THR A 182 -0.51 16.09 -18.87
N LEU A 183 -1.40 15.53 -18.08
CA LEU A 183 -0.96 14.75 -16.92
C LEU A 183 -0.26 13.51 -17.45
N ALA A 184 1.00 13.33 -17.08
CA ALA A 184 1.73 12.09 -17.37
C ALA A 184 0.97 10.95 -16.67
N GLN A 185 0.40 10.06 -17.45
CA GLN A 185 -0.25 8.82 -17.03
C GLN A 185 0.78 7.74 -16.81
#